data_ebfd0bfe7b7b09b9fb9a92333694d727
#
_entry.id   ebfd0bfe7b7b09b9fb9a92333694d727
#
_cell.length_a   1.000
_cell.length_b   1.000
_cell.length_c   1.000
_cell.angle_alpha   90.00
_cell.angle_beta   90.00
_cell.angle_gamma   90.00
#
_symmetry.space_group_name_H-M   'P 1'
#
loop_
_entity.id
_entity.type
_entity.pdbx_description
1 polymer ?
#
loop_
_entity_poly.entity_id
_entity_poly.type
_entity_poly.pdbx_seq_one_letter_code
_entity_poly.pdbx_strand_id
1 'polypeptide(L)'
;MPDEKDDGQINFVKAALNWQYNWIAMAGAAAFAVVSGSGLPLILAAGVELMYLSVVPNNSRFQRLVRSWKWAEEKRQHEKKLSAMFHELPPEMRTRYAHVAEVCEAIRANYARLSSTSQIFVKQMEDKLSGLQQGYVRLLFAAHQQREYLQVTNPAEIERELELLKKGLAKDATKVQEINRKRIEILTKRLEKFGKIRENRQVIDAQCAATEDVLQLIRDQSVTMRDPQQISDQLETLVQDVEQTEQAVKEVEAIFELATPDELGMQQDSIIDPAPSSQPRTRVRN
;
A
#
# COMPACT_ATOMS: atom_id res chain seq x y z
N MET A 1 15.64 -18.87 9.86
CA MET A 1 15.46 -18.20 11.17
C MET A 1 14.77 -16.91 10.87
N PRO A 2 13.57 -16.59 11.38
CA PRO A 2 12.93 -15.32 11.13
C PRO A 2 13.70 -14.24 11.88
N ASP A 3 13.99 -13.15 11.16
CA ASP A 3 14.81 -12.01 11.58
C ASP A 3 14.32 -11.39 12.89
N GLU A 4 15.27 -11.12 13.76
CA GLU A 4 15.15 -10.50 15.10
C GLU A 4 14.84 -8.98 15.04
N LYS A 5 14.58 -8.44 13.84
CA LYS A 5 14.50 -6.98 13.61
C LYS A 5 13.14 -6.32 13.85
N ASP A 6 12.05 -7.06 14.06
CA ASP A 6 10.70 -6.48 14.19
C ASP A 6 10.10 -6.51 15.61
N ASP A 7 10.90 -6.80 16.63
CA ASP A 7 10.46 -6.84 18.03
C ASP A 7 10.06 -5.46 18.61
N GLY A 8 10.39 -4.37 17.94
CA GLY A 8 10.13 -3.01 18.44
C GLY A 8 8.67 -2.56 18.40
N GLN A 9 7.79 -3.23 17.65
CA GLN A 9 6.40 -2.80 17.47
C GLN A 9 5.33 -3.71 18.10
N ILE A 10 5.71 -4.88 18.63
CA ILE A 10 4.75 -5.83 19.21
C ILE A 10 4.59 -5.58 20.70
N ASN A 11 3.46 -5.00 21.11
CA ASN A 11 3.14 -4.86 22.52
C ASN A 11 2.50 -6.16 23.05
N PHE A 12 3.33 -7.07 23.57
CA PHE A 12 2.90 -8.38 24.09
C PHE A 12 1.94 -8.26 25.28
N VAL A 13 2.04 -7.19 26.08
CA VAL A 13 1.12 -6.91 27.19
C VAL A 13 -0.27 -6.61 26.66
N LYS A 14 -0.37 -5.76 25.61
CA LYS A 14 -1.64 -5.46 24.96
C LYS A 14 -2.24 -6.71 24.29
N ALA A 15 -1.40 -7.57 23.69
CA ALA A 15 -1.85 -8.83 23.11
C ALA A 15 -2.37 -9.81 24.16
N ALA A 16 -1.72 -9.90 25.35
CA ALA A 16 -2.18 -10.73 26.47
C ALA A 16 -3.49 -10.21 27.06
N LEU A 17 -3.63 -8.90 27.24
CA LEU A 17 -4.84 -8.26 27.76
C LEU A 17 -6.03 -8.49 26.81
N ASN A 18 -5.80 -8.39 25.48
CA ASN A 18 -6.86 -8.50 24.46
C ASN A 18 -7.19 -9.97 24.09
N TRP A 19 -6.61 -10.94 24.80
CA TRP A 19 -6.87 -12.35 24.57
C TRP A 19 -8.31 -12.69 24.97
N GLN A 20 -9.04 -13.37 24.10
CA GLN A 20 -10.47 -13.67 24.30
C GLN A 20 -10.77 -14.38 25.62
N TYR A 21 -9.90 -15.28 26.09
CA TYR A 21 -10.07 -15.99 27.38
C TYR A 21 -9.94 -15.04 28.58
N ASN A 22 -9.14 -13.99 28.46
CA ASN A 22 -9.01 -12.99 29.50
C ASN A 22 -10.33 -12.21 29.67
N TRP A 23 -10.94 -11.80 28.58
CA TRP A 23 -12.27 -11.15 28.60
C TRP A 23 -13.37 -12.05 29.15
N ILE A 24 -13.35 -13.36 28.83
CA ILE A 24 -14.29 -14.34 29.37
C ILE A 24 -14.11 -14.48 30.88
N ALA A 25 -12.86 -14.56 31.37
CA ALA A 25 -12.55 -14.65 32.80
C ALA A 25 -13.00 -13.39 33.55
N MET A 26 -12.73 -12.19 33.03
CA MET A 26 -13.17 -10.92 33.62
C MET A 26 -14.69 -10.80 33.65
N ALA A 27 -15.37 -11.15 32.56
CA ALA A 27 -16.83 -11.16 32.51
C ALA A 27 -17.44 -12.16 33.51
N GLY A 28 -16.83 -13.34 33.64
CA GLY A 28 -17.23 -14.35 34.63
C GLY A 28 -17.05 -13.85 36.07
N ALA A 29 -15.92 -13.22 36.38
CA ALA A 29 -15.67 -12.64 37.70
C ALA A 29 -16.67 -11.50 38.05
N ALA A 30 -17.00 -10.64 37.07
CA ALA A 30 -18.00 -9.59 37.23
C ALA A 30 -19.40 -10.15 37.49
N ALA A 31 -19.82 -11.15 36.71
CA ALA A 31 -21.10 -11.83 36.90
C ALA A 31 -21.19 -12.49 38.30
N PHE A 32 -20.12 -13.16 38.72
CA PHE A 32 -20.06 -13.80 40.04
C PHE A 32 -20.09 -12.79 41.19
N ALA A 33 -19.44 -11.63 41.04
CA ALA A 33 -19.51 -10.55 42.04
C ALA A 33 -20.93 -9.99 42.22
N VAL A 34 -21.68 -9.86 41.12
CA VAL A 34 -23.09 -9.42 41.15
C VAL A 34 -23.96 -10.46 41.88
N VAL A 35 -23.81 -11.74 41.56
CA VAL A 35 -24.60 -12.83 42.20
C VAL A 35 -24.27 -13.01 43.67
N SER A 36 -22.99 -12.86 44.06
CA SER A 36 -22.55 -13.01 45.44
C SER A 36 -22.79 -11.79 46.31
N GLY A 37 -23.15 -10.64 45.73
CA GLY A 37 -23.33 -9.36 46.44
C GLY A 37 -22.07 -8.83 47.13
N SER A 38 -20.87 -9.35 46.72
CA SER A 38 -19.58 -9.08 47.36
C SER A 38 -18.55 -8.57 46.33
N GLY A 39 -17.72 -7.59 46.68
CA GLY A 39 -16.63 -7.11 45.86
C GLY A 39 -15.36 -8.01 45.87
N LEU A 40 -15.31 -9.02 46.74
CA LEU A 40 -14.16 -9.90 46.87
C LEU A 40 -13.75 -10.63 45.54
N PRO A 41 -14.70 -11.16 44.74
CA PRO A 41 -14.35 -11.80 43.49
C PRO A 41 -13.65 -10.86 42.49
N LEU A 42 -13.98 -9.59 42.46
CA LEU A 42 -13.32 -8.59 41.61
C LEU A 42 -11.89 -8.29 42.06
N ILE A 43 -11.64 -8.23 43.38
CA ILE A 43 -10.30 -7.99 43.92
C ILE A 43 -9.40 -9.21 43.62
N LEU A 44 -9.93 -10.43 43.76
CA LEU A 44 -9.23 -11.65 43.38
C LEU A 44 -8.93 -11.72 41.88
N ALA A 45 -9.91 -11.39 41.06
CA ALA A 45 -9.71 -11.36 39.59
C ALA A 45 -8.64 -10.33 39.18
N ALA A 46 -8.63 -9.14 39.78
CA ALA A 46 -7.62 -8.13 39.55
C ALA A 46 -6.20 -8.61 39.96
N GLY A 47 -6.10 -9.31 41.10
CA GLY A 47 -4.82 -9.91 41.52
C GLY A 47 -4.31 -10.99 40.57
N VAL A 48 -5.18 -11.87 40.11
CA VAL A 48 -4.85 -12.89 39.10
C VAL A 48 -4.48 -12.27 37.77
N GLU A 49 -5.17 -11.21 37.36
CA GLU A 49 -4.87 -10.46 36.13
C GLU A 49 -3.48 -9.83 36.17
N LEU A 50 -3.10 -9.17 37.27
CA LEU A 50 -1.76 -8.61 37.45
C LEU A 50 -0.67 -9.70 37.38
N MET A 51 -0.91 -10.84 38.00
CA MET A 51 0.00 -11.99 37.91
C MET A 51 0.09 -12.53 36.47
N TYR A 52 -1.04 -12.66 35.78
CA TYR A 52 -1.12 -13.09 34.40
C TYR A 52 -0.33 -12.13 33.48
N LEU A 53 -0.55 -10.85 33.58
CA LEU A 53 0.13 -9.81 32.77
C LEU A 53 1.63 -9.71 33.09
N SER A 54 2.08 -10.14 34.27
CA SER A 54 3.50 -10.18 34.62
C SER A 54 4.22 -11.40 34.02
N VAL A 55 3.57 -12.54 33.91
CA VAL A 55 4.19 -13.81 33.53
C VAL A 55 4.01 -14.13 32.06
N VAL A 56 2.80 -13.98 31.52
CA VAL A 56 2.45 -14.47 30.16
C VAL A 56 3.16 -13.70 29.05
N PRO A 57 3.26 -12.35 29.07
CA PRO A 57 3.99 -11.63 28.03
C PRO A 57 5.47 -11.97 27.92
N ASN A 58 6.07 -12.40 29.06
CA ASN A 58 7.48 -12.79 29.12
C ASN A 58 7.73 -14.26 28.71
N ASN A 59 6.67 -15.04 28.48
CA ASN A 59 6.82 -16.43 28.09
C ASN A 59 7.17 -16.55 26.58
N SER A 60 8.30 -17.18 26.27
CA SER A 60 8.79 -17.36 24.88
C SER A 60 7.81 -18.12 23.97
N ARG A 61 6.97 -19.00 24.53
CA ARG A 61 5.94 -19.72 23.76
C ARG A 61 4.80 -18.77 23.35
N PHE A 62 4.37 -17.92 24.28
CA PHE A 62 3.35 -16.91 24.02
C PHE A 62 3.83 -15.88 22.97
N GLN A 63 5.04 -15.40 23.12
CA GLN A 63 5.63 -14.44 22.16
C GLN A 63 5.70 -15.04 20.74
N ARG A 64 6.13 -16.32 20.61
CA ARG A 64 6.12 -17.01 19.30
C ARG A 64 4.73 -17.14 18.72
N LEU A 65 3.73 -17.42 19.55
CA LEU A 65 2.34 -17.54 19.11
C LEU A 65 1.79 -16.19 18.64
N VAL A 66 2.02 -15.11 19.38
CA VAL A 66 1.59 -13.75 19.00
C VAL A 66 2.30 -13.32 17.69
N ARG A 67 3.61 -13.57 17.55
CA ARG A 67 4.33 -13.29 16.30
C ARG A 67 3.76 -14.08 15.13
N SER A 68 3.47 -15.37 15.29
CA SER A 68 2.90 -16.18 14.21
C SER A 68 1.50 -15.71 13.80
N TRP A 69 0.69 -15.24 14.74
CA TRP A 69 -0.63 -14.68 14.44
C TRP A 69 -0.53 -13.33 13.73
N LYS A 70 0.34 -12.44 14.21
CA LYS A 70 0.57 -11.15 13.55
C LYS A 70 1.05 -11.38 12.11
N TRP A 71 2.01 -12.25 11.92
CA TRP A 71 2.51 -12.60 10.59
C TRP A 71 1.43 -13.22 9.69
N ALA A 72 0.60 -14.11 10.22
CA ALA A 72 -0.52 -14.70 9.47
C ALA A 72 -1.57 -13.65 9.09
N GLU A 73 -1.85 -12.68 9.98
CA GLU A 73 -2.78 -11.60 9.70
C GLU A 73 -2.21 -10.60 8.68
N GLU A 74 -0.94 -10.23 8.79
CA GLU A 74 -0.24 -9.38 7.81
C GLU A 74 -0.25 -10.03 6.42
N LYS A 75 0.05 -11.33 6.35
CA LYS A 75 -0.02 -12.11 5.11
C LYS A 75 -1.44 -12.07 4.52
N ARG A 76 -2.45 -12.31 5.34
CA ARG A 76 -3.86 -12.28 4.91
C ARG A 76 -4.27 -10.90 4.40
N GLN A 77 -3.85 -9.83 5.08
CA GLN A 77 -4.12 -8.46 4.65
C GLN A 77 -3.41 -8.14 3.34
N HIS A 78 -2.16 -8.61 3.19
CA HIS A 78 -1.41 -8.47 1.95
C HIS A 78 -2.10 -9.18 0.78
N GLU A 79 -2.54 -10.43 0.98
CA GLU A 79 -3.27 -11.20 -0.02
C GLU A 79 -4.60 -10.52 -0.39
N LYS A 80 -5.34 -9.97 0.58
CA LYS A 80 -6.58 -9.21 0.32
C LYS A 80 -6.32 -7.96 -0.50
N LYS A 81 -5.27 -7.19 -0.17
CA LYS A 81 -4.88 -5.99 -0.94
C LYS A 81 -4.51 -6.37 -2.38
N LEU A 82 -3.73 -7.41 -2.55
CA LEU A 82 -3.32 -7.88 -3.88
C LEU A 82 -4.53 -8.35 -4.71
N SER A 83 -5.46 -9.08 -4.09
CA SER A 83 -6.72 -9.48 -4.72
C SER A 83 -7.58 -8.28 -5.13
N ALA A 84 -7.69 -7.26 -4.28
CA ALA A 84 -8.40 -6.04 -4.60
C ALA A 84 -7.77 -5.32 -5.80
N MET A 85 -6.44 -5.12 -5.79
CA MET A 85 -5.69 -4.55 -6.93
C MET A 85 -5.96 -5.32 -8.22
N PHE A 86 -5.93 -6.65 -8.17
CA PHE A 86 -6.18 -7.49 -9.34
C PHE A 86 -7.61 -7.33 -9.89
N HIS A 87 -8.61 -7.19 -9.01
CA HIS A 87 -10.00 -6.99 -9.44
C HIS A 87 -10.25 -5.62 -10.08
N GLU A 88 -9.48 -4.61 -9.72
CA GLU A 88 -9.55 -3.27 -10.33
C GLU A 88 -8.87 -3.20 -11.70
N LEU A 89 -7.99 -4.17 -12.05
CA LEU A 89 -7.31 -4.17 -13.34
C LEU A 89 -8.28 -4.32 -14.52
N PRO A 90 -8.05 -3.59 -15.62
CA PRO A 90 -8.79 -3.78 -16.86
C PRO A 90 -8.55 -5.18 -17.47
N PRO A 91 -9.49 -5.68 -18.32
CA PRO A 91 -9.40 -7.02 -18.88
C PRO A 91 -8.08 -7.32 -19.60
N GLU A 92 -7.52 -6.34 -20.33
CA GLU A 92 -6.24 -6.47 -21.03
C GLU A 92 -5.08 -6.80 -20.08
N MET A 93 -5.01 -6.10 -18.95
CA MET A 93 -3.95 -6.31 -17.95
C MET A 93 -4.15 -7.62 -17.19
N ARG A 94 -5.40 -8.02 -16.94
CA ARG A 94 -5.71 -9.35 -16.37
C ARG A 94 -5.27 -10.47 -17.30
N THR A 95 -5.43 -10.32 -18.61
CA THR A 95 -4.96 -11.29 -19.60
C THR A 95 -3.42 -11.39 -19.62
N ARG A 96 -2.72 -10.26 -19.53
CA ARG A 96 -1.25 -10.25 -19.39
C ARG A 96 -0.79 -10.99 -18.13
N TYR A 97 -1.43 -10.72 -16.98
CA TYR A 97 -1.14 -11.46 -15.75
C TYR A 97 -1.43 -12.96 -15.89
N ALA A 98 -2.54 -13.35 -16.51
CA ALA A 98 -2.87 -14.76 -16.72
C ALA A 98 -1.79 -15.48 -17.53
N HIS A 99 -1.24 -14.82 -18.55
CA HIS A 99 -0.13 -15.37 -19.34
C HIS A 99 1.14 -15.57 -18.48
N VAL A 100 1.52 -14.57 -17.68
CA VAL A 100 2.65 -14.69 -16.74
C VAL A 100 2.42 -15.81 -15.74
N ALA A 101 1.21 -15.95 -15.21
CA ALA A 101 0.86 -17.01 -14.27
C ALA A 101 0.98 -18.41 -14.94
N GLU A 102 0.53 -18.56 -16.19
CA GLU A 102 0.66 -19.80 -16.96
C GLU A 102 2.13 -20.18 -17.17
N VAL A 103 2.98 -19.21 -17.55
CA VAL A 103 4.42 -19.43 -17.74
C VAL A 103 5.08 -19.86 -16.41
N CYS A 104 4.74 -19.20 -15.30
CA CYS A 104 5.24 -19.58 -13.97
C CYS A 104 4.83 -21.02 -13.59
N GLU A 105 3.58 -21.41 -13.87
CA GLU A 105 3.11 -22.79 -13.63
C GLU A 105 3.87 -23.83 -14.49
N ALA A 106 4.13 -23.50 -15.76
CA ALA A 106 4.92 -24.36 -16.62
C ALA A 106 6.35 -24.55 -16.08
N ILE A 107 6.99 -23.50 -15.61
CA ILE A 107 8.32 -23.56 -14.97
C ILE A 107 8.26 -24.46 -13.72
N ARG A 108 7.28 -24.27 -12.81
CA ARG A 108 7.08 -25.10 -11.62
C ARG A 108 6.92 -26.59 -11.99
N ALA A 109 6.05 -26.87 -12.97
CA ALA A 109 5.77 -28.24 -13.41
C ALA A 109 7.03 -28.92 -13.99
N ASN A 110 7.85 -28.20 -14.75
CA ASN A 110 9.07 -28.75 -15.32
C ASN A 110 10.08 -29.14 -14.22
N TYR A 111 10.28 -28.27 -13.21
CA TYR A 111 11.20 -28.58 -12.11
C TYR A 111 10.66 -29.61 -11.12
N ALA A 112 9.35 -29.68 -10.89
CA ALA A 112 8.74 -30.71 -10.06
C ALA A 112 8.91 -32.13 -10.63
N ARG A 113 9.12 -32.29 -11.92
CA ARG A 113 9.37 -33.57 -12.60
C ARG A 113 10.80 -34.07 -12.44
N LEU A 114 11.74 -33.22 -12.04
CA LEU A 114 13.14 -33.58 -11.88
C LEU A 114 13.34 -34.32 -10.55
N SER A 115 13.48 -35.63 -10.60
CA SER A 115 13.70 -36.52 -9.44
C SER A 115 14.99 -36.23 -8.66
N SER A 116 15.93 -35.51 -9.26
CA SER A 116 17.23 -35.17 -8.67
C SER A 116 17.21 -33.77 -8.00
N THR A 117 16.13 -33.02 -8.08
CA THR A 117 16.07 -31.65 -7.55
C THR A 117 15.78 -31.68 -6.05
N SER A 118 16.60 -30.97 -5.27
CA SER A 118 16.39 -30.84 -3.81
C SER A 118 15.05 -30.14 -3.55
N GLN A 119 14.29 -30.67 -2.57
CA GLN A 119 13.03 -30.04 -2.12
C GLN A 119 13.23 -28.61 -1.64
N ILE A 120 14.40 -28.28 -1.09
CA ILE A 120 14.75 -26.91 -0.67
C ILE A 120 14.81 -25.99 -1.89
N PHE A 121 15.43 -26.45 -2.96
CA PHE A 121 15.53 -25.69 -4.22
C PHE A 121 14.16 -25.43 -4.84
N VAL A 122 13.32 -26.47 -4.92
CA VAL A 122 11.95 -26.33 -5.46
C VAL A 122 11.16 -25.28 -4.67
N LYS A 123 11.26 -25.32 -3.35
CA LYS A 123 10.59 -24.34 -2.49
C LYS A 123 11.11 -22.91 -2.68
N GLN A 124 12.43 -22.72 -2.78
CA GLN A 124 13.02 -21.42 -3.04
C GLN A 124 12.55 -20.84 -4.40
N MET A 125 12.50 -21.67 -5.42
CA MET A 125 11.99 -21.28 -6.74
C MET A 125 10.51 -20.91 -6.67
N GLU A 126 9.69 -21.67 -5.95
CA GLU A 126 8.28 -21.40 -5.73
C GLU A 126 8.08 -20.05 -5.04
N ASP A 127 8.85 -19.77 -3.99
CA ASP A 127 8.81 -18.49 -3.26
C ASP A 127 9.19 -17.31 -4.19
N LYS A 128 10.23 -17.47 -5.03
CA LYS A 128 10.65 -16.46 -6.01
C LYS A 128 9.59 -16.20 -7.08
N LEU A 129 9.03 -17.25 -7.68
CA LEU A 129 7.97 -17.13 -8.68
C LEU A 129 6.70 -16.50 -8.11
N SER A 130 6.35 -16.85 -6.87
CA SER A 130 5.22 -16.25 -6.18
C SER A 130 5.45 -14.76 -5.88
N GLY A 131 6.64 -14.39 -5.39
CA GLY A 131 7.04 -13.00 -5.18
C GLY A 131 6.97 -12.18 -6.46
N LEU A 132 7.49 -12.74 -7.56
CA LEU A 132 7.47 -12.12 -8.89
C LEU A 132 6.04 -11.89 -9.41
N GLN A 133 5.15 -12.89 -9.27
CA GLN A 133 3.74 -12.73 -9.65
C GLN A 133 3.06 -11.62 -8.86
N GLN A 134 3.33 -11.51 -7.56
CA GLN A 134 2.80 -10.45 -6.72
C GLN A 134 3.33 -9.08 -7.12
N GLY A 135 4.65 -8.95 -7.37
CA GLY A 135 5.27 -7.73 -7.87
C GLY A 135 4.69 -7.30 -9.20
N TYR A 136 4.53 -8.24 -10.11
CA TYR A 136 3.96 -7.98 -11.42
C TYR A 136 2.52 -7.43 -11.36
N VAL A 137 1.66 -7.94 -10.45
CA VAL A 137 0.31 -7.38 -10.23
C VAL A 137 0.40 -5.94 -9.73
N ARG A 138 1.33 -5.64 -8.80
CA ARG A 138 1.51 -4.27 -8.29
C ARG A 138 1.98 -3.30 -9.38
N LEU A 139 2.90 -3.73 -10.25
CA LEU A 139 3.34 -2.94 -11.40
C LEU A 139 2.19 -2.68 -12.39
N LEU A 140 1.40 -3.69 -12.73
CA LEU A 140 0.23 -3.52 -13.59
C LEU A 140 -0.78 -2.55 -12.99
N PHE A 141 -1.01 -2.63 -11.67
CA PHE A 141 -1.93 -1.74 -10.97
C PHE A 141 -1.42 -0.29 -10.98
N ALA A 142 -0.14 -0.07 -10.71
CA ALA A 142 0.48 1.26 -10.79
C ALA A 142 0.40 1.82 -12.23
N ALA A 143 0.68 1.00 -13.24
CA ALA A 143 0.53 1.40 -14.65
C ALA A 143 -0.91 1.80 -14.99
N HIS A 144 -1.90 1.08 -14.46
CA HIS A 144 -3.31 1.40 -14.64
C HIS A 144 -3.68 2.75 -14.02
N GLN A 145 -3.35 2.98 -12.75
CA GLN A 145 -3.62 4.24 -12.08
C GLN A 145 -2.94 5.43 -12.76
N GLN A 146 -1.69 5.25 -13.18
CA GLN A 146 -0.97 6.30 -13.91
C GLN A 146 -1.59 6.56 -15.29
N ARG A 147 -2.09 5.54 -15.98
CA ARG A 147 -2.81 5.68 -17.24
C ARG A 147 -4.07 6.51 -17.07
N GLU A 148 -4.88 6.22 -16.05
CA GLU A 148 -6.09 6.98 -15.75
C GLU A 148 -5.78 8.45 -15.47
N TYR A 149 -4.76 8.72 -14.64
CA TYR A 149 -4.33 10.09 -14.35
C TYR A 149 -3.91 10.84 -15.63
N LEU A 150 -3.13 10.20 -16.50
CA LEU A 150 -2.66 10.81 -17.76
C LEU A 150 -3.80 11.07 -18.76
N GLN A 151 -4.87 10.26 -18.72
CA GLN A 151 -6.05 10.45 -19.59
C GLN A 151 -6.93 11.62 -19.13
N VAL A 152 -7.06 11.81 -17.84
CA VAL A 152 -7.89 12.89 -17.26
C VAL A 152 -7.19 14.25 -17.31
N THR A 153 -5.85 14.27 -17.22
CA THR A 153 -5.06 15.51 -17.16
C THR A 153 -4.66 15.97 -18.56
N ASN A 154 -5.06 17.17 -18.95
CA ASN A 154 -4.66 17.77 -20.22
C ASN A 154 -3.46 18.73 -20.01
N PRO A 155 -2.22 18.34 -20.35
CA PRO A 155 -1.04 19.19 -20.14
C PRO A 155 -1.06 20.47 -20.98
N ALA A 156 -1.65 20.43 -22.18
CA ALA A 156 -1.71 21.60 -23.07
C ALA A 156 -2.58 22.72 -22.51
N GLU A 157 -3.62 22.41 -21.76
CA GLU A 157 -4.42 23.42 -21.04
C GLU A 157 -3.63 24.07 -19.91
N ILE A 158 -2.90 23.26 -19.14
CA ILE A 158 -2.05 23.75 -18.05
C ILE A 158 -0.96 24.67 -18.62
N GLU A 159 -0.31 24.30 -19.72
CA GLU A 159 0.71 25.11 -20.39
C GLU A 159 0.14 26.45 -20.87
N ARG A 160 -1.03 26.44 -21.52
CA ARG A 160 -1.71 27.69 -21.98
C ARG A 160 -2.05 28.60 -20.82
N GLU A 161 -2.61 28.06 -19.73
CA GLU A 161 -2.95 28.88 -18.56
C GLU A 161 -1.67 29.46 -17.93
N LEU A 162 -0.62 28.68 -17.83
CA LEU A 162 0.68 29.10 -17.30
C LEU A 162 1.29 30.24 -18.15
N GLU A 163 1.24 30.13 -19.48
CA GLU A 163 1.69 31.20 -20.37
C GLU A 163 0.87 32.49 -20.21
N LEU A 164 -0.46 32.42 -20.13
CA LEU A 164 -1.32 33.56 -19.93
C LEU A 164 -1.01 34.26 -18.61
N LEU A 165 -0.86 33.51 -17.52
CA LEU A 165 -0.53 34.10 -16.22
C LEU A 165 0.86 34.75 -16.22
N LYS A 166 1.87 34.11 -16.85
CA LYS A 166 3.22 34.71 -17.00
C LYS A 166 3.19 36.03 -17.80
N LYS A 167 2.42 36.08 -18.90
CA LYS A 167 2.28 37.29 -19.73
C LYS A 167 1.51 38.41 -19.02
N GLY A 168 0.52 38.07 -18.17
CA GLY A 168 -0.30 39.03 -17.43
C GLY A 168 0.40 39.61 -16.19
N LEU A 169 1.34 38.88 -15.60
CA LEU A 169 1.92 39.16 -14.27
C LEU A 169 2.49 40.61 -14.13
N ALA A 170 3.08 41.14 -15.18
CA ALA A 170 3.69 42.48 -15.16
C ALA A 170 2.67 43.64 -15.16
N LYS A 171 1.40 43.35 -15.54
CA LYS A 171 0.33 44.34 -15.66
C LYS A 171 -0.62 44.35 -14.47
N ASP A 172 -0.54 43.34 -13.60
CA ASP A 172 -1.45 43.13 -12.50
C ASP A 172 -1.10 44.02 -11.28
N ALA A 173 -2.11 44.34 -10.46
CA ALA A 173 -1.90 45.02 -9.17
C ALA A 173 -1.12 44.12 -8.21
N THR A 174 -0.35 44.69 -7.27
CA THR A 174 0.60 43.99 -6.41
C THR A 174 0.01 42.76 -5.71
N LYS A 175 -1.19 42.85 -5.15
CA LYS A 175 -1.87 41.71 -4.50
C LYS A 175 -2.25 40.60 -5.50
N VAL A 176 -2.64 40.97 -6.71
CA VAL A 176 -2.99 40.03 -7.79
C VAL A 176 -1.71 39.32 -8.29
N GLN A 177 -0.60 40.05 -8.36
CA GLN A 177 0.69 39.49 -8.71
C GLN A 177 1.13 38.38 -7.74
N GLU A 178 0.94 38.55 -6.42
CA GLU A 178 1.29 37.53 -5.43
C GLU A 178 0.45 36.25 -5.61
N ILE A 179 -0.85 36.39 -5.83
CA ILE A 179 -1.76 35.27 -6.10
C ILE A 179 -1.35 34.58 -7.40
N ASN A 180 -1.09 35.36 -8.47
CA ASN A 180 -0.71 34.77 -9.75
C ASN A 180 0.66 34.09 -9.72
N ARG A 181 1.62 34.55 -8.90
CA ARG A 181 2.88 33.86 -8.67
C ARG A 181 2.66 32.47 -8.02
N LYS A 182 1.79 32.39 -7.00
CA LYS A 182 1.42 31.10 -6.39
C LYS A 182 0.73 30.14 -7.38
N ARG A 183 -0.18 30.70 -8.22
CA ARG A 183 -0.83 29.91 -9.28
C ARG A 183 0.17 29.38 -10.30
N ILE A 184 1.13 30.19 -10.74
CA ILE A 184 2.21 29.78 -11.64
C ILE A 184 3.02 28.65 -11.02
N GLU A 185 3.38 28.77 -9.75
CA GLU A 185 4.11 27.70 -9.04
C GLU A 185 3.32 26.38 -9.01
N ILE A 186 2.03 26.44 -8.67
CA ILE A 186 1.14 25.26 -8.64
C ILE A 186 1.03 24.62 -10.03
N LEU A 187 0.80 25.41 -11.07
CA LEU A 187 0.67 24.88 -12.43
C LEU A 187 2.00 24.29 -12.92
N THR A 188 3.13 24.91 -12.58
CA THR A 188 4.45 24.36 -12.90
C THR A 188 4.66 23.01 -12.24
N LYS A 189 4.38 22.88 -10.93
CA LYS A 189 4.45 21.61 -10.20
C LYS A 189 3.51 20.54 -10.80
N ARG A 190 2.30 20.94 -11.23
CA ARG A 190 1.37 20.01 -11.90
C ARG A 190 1.92 19.49 -13.23
N LEU A 191 2.57 20.35 -14.01
CA LEU A 191 3.17 19.97 -15.29
C LEU A 191 4.38 19.05 -15.09
N GLU A 192 5.24 19.36 -14.11
CA GLU A 192 6.35 18.49 -13.72
C GLU A 192 5.86 17.11 -13.25
N LYS A 193 4.80 17.10 -12.43
CA LYS A 193 4.14 15.87 -11.99
C LYS A 193 3.67 15.03 -13.19
N PHE A 194 2.98 15.66 -14.14
CA PHE A 194 2.53 14.98 -15.35
C PHE A 194 3.70 14.35 -16.12
N GLY A 195 4.80 15.08 -16.29
CA GLY A 195 6.02 14.59 -16.95
C GLY A 195 6.58 13.37 -16.25
N LYS A 196 6.78 13.44 -14.92
CA LYS A 196 7.32 12.33 -14.11
C LYS A 196 6.42 11.08 -14.15
N ILE A 197 5.11 11.25 -14.06
CA ILE A 197 4.16 10.12 -14.14
C ILE A 197 4.25 9.45 -15.52
N ARG A 198 4.36 10.24 -16.59
CA ARG A 198 4.49 9.71 -17.96
C ARG A 198 5.78 8.90 -18.13
N GLU A 199 6.91 9.42 -17.64
CA GLU A 199 8.19 8.72 -17.67
C GLU A 199 8.15 7.44 -16.83
N ASN A 200 7.64 7.54 -15.59
CA ASN A 200 7.54 6.38 -14.71
C ASN A 200 6.68 5.27 -15.30
N ARG A 201 5.55 5.64 -15.93
CA ARG A 201 4.72 4.67 -16.64
C ARG A 201 5.48 3.94 -17.75
N GLN A 202 6.31 4.65 -18.54
CA GLN A 202 7.13 4.02 -19.59
C GLN A 202 8.12 3.01 -18.98
N VAL A 203 8.71 3.33 -17.82
CA VAL A 203 9.58 2.40 -17.08
C VAL A 203 8.82 1.17 -16.64
N ILE A 204 7.62 1.33 -16.07
CA ILE A 204 6.80 0.21 -15.64
C ILE A 204 6.40 -0.68 -16.83
N ASP A 205 5.95 -0.08 -17.93
CA ASP A 205 5.56 -0.84 -19.14
C ASP A 205 6.76 -1.63 -19.71
N ALA A 206 7.96 -1.04 -19.71
CA ALA A 206 9.20 -1.71 -20.12
C ALA A 206 9.59 -2.85 -19.17
N GLN A 207 9.49 -2.64 -17.86
CA GLN A 207 9.78 -3.67 -16.85
C GLN A 207 8.79 -4.84 -16.94
N CYS A 208 7.51 -4.56 -17.17
CA CYS A 208 6.53 -5.63 -17.38
C CYS A 208 6.87 -6.47 -18.62
N ALA A 209 7.24 -5.83 -19.73
CA ALA A 209 7.64 -6.54 -20.95
C ALA A 209 8.92 -7.37 -20.73
N ALA A 210 9.94 -6.79 -20.10
CA ALA A 210 11.18 -7.51 -19.76
C ALA A 210 10.90 -8.73 -18.85
N THR A 211 10.00 -8.58 -17.88
CA THR A 211 9.58 -9.68 -17.01
C THR A 211 8.93 -10.82 -17.79
N GLU A 212 8.04 -10.51 -18.74
CA GLU A 212 7.40 -11.48 -19.60
C GLU A 212 8.43 -12.23 -20.46
N ASP A 213 9.35 -11.50 -21.10
CA ASP A 213 10.39 -12.07 -21.98
C ASP A 213 11.36 -12.98 -21.20
N VAL A 214 11.83 -12.55 -20.02
CA VAL A 214 12.75 -13.34 -19.19
C VAL A 214 12.05 -14.59 -18.66
N LEU A 215 10.79 -14.52 -18.25
CA LEU A 215 10.03 -15.69 -17.81
C LEU A 215 9.82 -16.70 -18.95
N GLN A 216 9.56 -16.24 -20.18
CA GLN A 216 9.50 -17.10 -21.35
C GLN A 216 10.83 -17.81 -21.59
N LEU A 217 11.95 -17.06 -21.53
CA LEU A 217 13.29 -17.63 -21.66
C LEU A 217 13.56 -18.71 -20.59
N ILE A 218 13.22 -18.44 -19.33
CA ILE A 218 13.37 -19.36 -18.21
C ILE A 218 12.50 -20.61 -18.44
N ARG A 219 11.27 -20.46 -18.92
CA ARG A 219 10.40 -21.59 -19.26
C ARG A 219 11.06 -22.49 -20.32
N ASP A 220 11.57 -21.90 -21.39
CA ASP A 220 12.19 -22.64 -22.49
C ASP A 220 13.49 -23.35 -22.02
N GLN A 221 14.27 -22.69 -21.15
CA GLN A 221 15.45 -23.31 -20.50
C GLN A 221 15.06 -24.43 -19.56
N SER A 222 13.94 -24.31 -18.81
CA SER A 222 13.47 -25.34 -17.90
C SER A 222 13.07 -26.66 -18.60
N VAL A 223 12.60 -26.57 -19.86
CA VAL A 223 12.31 -27.73 -20.69
C VAL A 223 13.58 -28.48 -21.09
N THR A 224 14.67 -27.76 -21.35
CA THR A 224 15.96 -28.33 -21.76
C THR A 224 16.83 -28.82 -20.62
N MET A 225 16.29 -28.80 -19.37
CA MET A 225 16.96 -29.27 -18.15
C MET A 225 18.33 -28.61 -17.91
N ARG A 226 18.45 -27.32 -18.15
CA ARG A 226 19.65 -26.56 -17.80
C ARG A 226 19.85 -26.49 -16.29
N ASP A 227 21.07 -26.15 -15.90
CA ASP A 227 21.49 -26.05 -14.50
C ASP A 227 20.45 -25.28 -13.66
N PRO A 228 19.81 -25.93 -12.67
CA PRO A 228 18.82 -25.30 -11.80
C PRO A 228 19.34 -24.05 -11.09
N GLN A 229 20.64 -24.00 -10.77
CA GLN A 229 21.23 -22.85 -10.10
C GLN A 229 21.22 -21.61 -10.98
N GLN A 230 21.58 -21.75 -12.26
CA GLN A 230 21.57 -20.65 -13.22
C GLN A 230 20.18 -20.02 -13.34
N ILE A 231 19.14 -20.84 -13.34
CA ILE A 231 17.74 -20.38 -13.39
C ILE A 231 17.33 -19.67 -12.10
N SER A 232 17.76 -20.19 -10.96
CA SER A 232 17.52 -19.53 -9.66
C SER A 232 18.14 -18.14 -9.61
N ASP A 233 19.35 -17.99 -10.15
CA ASP A 233 20.06 -16.71 -10.18
C ASP A 233 19.38 -15.72 -11.15
N GLN A 234 18.87 -16.19 -12.29
CA GLN A 234 18.08 -15.37 -13.22
C GLN A 234 16.76 -14.90 -12.59
N LEU A 235 16.05 -15.79 -11.88
CA LEU A 235 14.84 -15.42 -11.15
C LEU A 235 15.12 -14.42 -10.03
N GLU A 236 16.23 -14.57 -9.31
CA GLU A 236 16.65 -13.63 -8.27
C GLU A 236 16.88 -12.23 -8.83
N THR A 237 17.64 -12.14 -9.93
CA THR A 237 17.86 -10.87 -10.63
C THR A 237 16.54 -10.24 -11.08
N LEU A 238 15.62 -11.03 -11.64
CA LEU A 238 14.34 -10.54 -12.11
C LEU A 238 13.46 -10.04 -10.93
N VAL A 239 13.48 -10.71 -9.79
CA VAL A 239 12.78 -10.26 -8.56
C VAL A 239 13.34 -8.93 -8.10
N GLN A 240 14.67 -8.77 -8.07
CA GLN A 240 15.33 -7.53 -7.67
C GLN A 240 14.98 -6.37 -8.62
N ASP A 241 14.97 -6.60 -9.93
CA ASP A 241 14.60 -5.58 -10.92
C ASP A 241 13.14 -5.12 -10.75
N VAL A 242 12.22 -6.04 -10.47
CA VAL A 242 10.82 -5.72 -10.18
C VAL A 242 10.70 -4.93 -8.88
N GLU A 243 11.36 -5.35 -7.80
CA GLU A 243 11.37 -4.65 -6.51
C GLU A 243 11.96 -3.23 -6.63
N GLN A 244 13.04 -3.07 -7.40
CA GLN A 244 13.64 -1.76 -7.66
C GLN A 244 12.65 -0.85 -8.40
N THR A 245 11.96 -1.37 -9.40
CA THR A 245 10.94 -0.60 -10.13
C THR A 245 9.77 -0.23 -9.22
N GLU A 246 9.30 -1.13 -8.37
CA GLU A 246 8.26 -0.84 -7.38
C GLU A 246 8.70 0.26 -6.40
N GLN A 247 9.96 0.25 -5.99
CA GLN A 247 10.48 1.28 -5.11
C GLN A 247 10.50 2.65 -5.81
N ALA A 248 10.93 2.72 -7.06
CA ALA A 248 10.89 3.94 -7.85
C ALA A 248 9.45 4.48 -8.03
N VAL A 249 8.47 3.58 -8.22
CA VAL A 249 7.04 3.94 -8.26
C VAL A 249 6.61 4.59 -6.96
N LYS A 250 6.91 3.99 -5.82
CA LYS A 250 6.55 4.51 -4.49
C LYS A 250 7.19 5.86 -4.20
N GLU A 251 8.44 6.07 -4.61
CA GLU A 251 9.12 7.35 -4.46
C GLU A 251 8.43 8.45 -5.27
N VAL A 252 8.00 8.13 -6.49
CA VAL A 252 7.23 9.06 -7.31
C VAL A 252 5.86 9.36 -6.65
N GLU A 253 5.16 8.37 -6.12
CA GLU A 253 3.90 8.55 -5.40
C GLU A 253 4.06 9.39 -4.12
N ALA A 254 5.08 9.13 -3.32
CA ALA A 254 5.35 9.85 -2.07
C ALA A 254 5.64 11.35 -2.30
N ILE A 255 6.35 11.71 -3.37
CA ILE A 255 6.57 13.12 -3.76
C ILE A 255 5.24 13.83 -4.02
N PHE A 256 4.20 13.09 -4.36
CA PHE A 256 2.89 13.66 -4.72
C PHE A 256 1.92 13.75 -3.55
N GLU A 257 2.04 12.90 -2.55
CA GLU A 257 1.26 13.00 -1.32
C GLU A 257 1.70 14.22 -0.48
N LEU A 258 3.00 14.53 -0.48
CA LEU A 258 3.55 15.70 0.19
C LEU A 258 3.17 17.05 -0.47
N ALA A 259 2.69 17.04 -1.72
CA ALA A 259 2.28 18.23 -2.45
C ALA A 259 0.76 18.48 -2.42
N THR A 260 0.07 18.04 -1.39
CA THR A 260 -1.36 18.35 -1.22
C THR A 260 -1.58 19.85 -0.93
N PRO A 261 -2.73 20.42 -1.32
CA PRO A 261 -3.03 21.85 -1.20
C PRO A 261 -2.93 22.45 0.21
N ASP A 262 -2.95 21.61 1.24
CA ASP A 262 -2.87 22.03 2.65
C ASP A 262 -1.51 22.64 3.02
N GLU A 263 -0.41 22.20 2.43
CA GLU A 263 0.92 22.80 2.65
C GLU A 263 1.12 24.14 1.89
N LEU A 264 0.28 24.44 0.90
CA LEU A 264 0.33 25.70 0.15
C LEU A 264 -0.41 26.86 0.84
N GLY A 265 -0.84 26.67 2.11
CA GLY A 265 -1.39 27.74 2.93
C GLY A 265 -2.69 28.36 2.38
N MET A 266 -3.45 27.59 1.60
CA MET A 266 -4.83 27.94 1.30
C MET A 266 -5.71 27.47 2.47
N GLN A 267 -5.59 28.13 3.63
CA GLN A 267 -6.69 28.16 4.58
C GLN A 267 -7.92 28.63 3.78
N GLN A 268 -8.91 27.77 3.69
CA GLN A 268 -10.27 28.18 3.39
C GLN A 268 -10.68 29.20 4.46
N ASP A 269 -10.31 30.44 4.26
CA ASP A 269 -11.00 31.53 4.92
C ASP A 269 -12.45 31.42 4.48
N SER A 270 -13.23 30.82 5.35
CA SER A 270 -14.68 30.90 5.38
C SER A 270 -15.08 32.37 5.44
N ILE A 271 -15.25 32.95 4.31
CA ILE A 271 -15.81 34.30 4.14
C ILE A 271 -16.89 34.14 3.10
N ILE A 272 -18.07 34.17 3.59
CA ILE A 272 -19.02 35.27 3.55
C ILE A 272 -20.27 34.78 4.26
N ASP A 273 -20.45 35.22 5.50
CA ASP A 273 -21.76 35.34 6.09
C ASP A 273 -22.57 36.33 5.20
N PRO A 274 -23.67 35.93 4.61
CA PRO A 274 -24.54 36.91 3.96
C PRO A 274 -25.20 37.75 5.07
N ALA A 275 -24.93 39.06 5.03
CA ALA A 275 -25.56 40.03 5.91
C ALA A 275 -27.08 39.79 6.00
N PRO A 276 -27.70 39.97 7.21
CA PRO A 276 -29.11 39.75 7.36
C PRO A 276 -29.90 40.79 6.58
N SER A 277 -30.71 40.27 5.64
CA SER A 277 -31.67 41.10 4.85
C SER A 277 -32.59 41.81 5.79
N SER A 278 -32.50 43.13 5.80
CA SER A 278 -33.43 44.05 6.45
C SER A 278 -34.85 43.83 5.91
N GLN A 279 -35.72 43.27 6.73
CA GLN A 279 -37.17 43.22 6.46
C GLN A 279 -37.74 44.62 6.48
N PRO A 280 -38.60 45.04 5.53
CA PRO A 280 -39.34 46.30 5.62
C PRO A 280 -40.46 46.19 6.64
N ARG A 281 -40.42 47.05 7.64
CA ARG A 281 -41.51 47.28 8.61
C ARG A 281 -42.74 47.75 7.88
N THR A 282 -43.76 46.91 7.78
CA THR A 282 -45.11 47.31 7.41
C THR A 282 -45.73 48.14 8.56
N ARG A 283 -45.97 49.39 8.24
CA ARG A 283 -46.66 50.38 9.09
C ARG A 283 -48.16 50.15 8.95
N VAL A 284 -48.79 49.55 9.93
CA VAL A 284 -50.26 49.51 10.06
C VAL A 284 -50.73 50.89 10.47
N ARG A 285 -51.63 51.49 9.68
CA ARG A 285 -52.35 52.72 9.97
C ARG A 285 -53.79 52.35 10.25
N ASN A 286 -54.33 52.82 11.38
CA ASN A 286 -55.73 52.80 11.76
C ASN A 286 -56.69 53.16 10.66
#